data_2782abda35f33465a629956d0b9258bd
#
_entry.id   2782abda35f33465a629956d0b9258bd
#
_cell.length_a   1.000
_cell.length_b   1.000
_cell.length_c   1.000
_cell.angle_alpha   90.00
_cell.angle_beta   90.00
_cell.angle_gamma   90.00
#
_symmetry.space_group_name_H-M   'P 1'
#
loop_
_entity.id
_entity.type
_entity.pdbx_description
1 polymer ?
#
loop_
_entity_poly.entity_id
_entity_poly.type
_entity_poly.pdbx_seq_one_letter_code
_entity_poly.pdbx_strand_id
1 'polypeptide(L)'
;MNKYTGKSVFGGIAIGKIMVYEKGEHQVKRVKITDAEAEKNRYYEAVEIAFKQLGELHDKALREVGEANAAIFEIHQMMLEDDDYKESVEHIIESQMVNAEYAIAQTGDNFSQMLSLIHI
;
A
#
# COMPACT_ATOMS: atom_id res chain seq x y z
N MET A 1 -13.65 34.26 -9.08
CA MET A 1 -12.64 33.92 -8.06
C MET A 1 -13.17 32.72 -7.26
N ASN A 2 -12.45 31.62 -7.25
CA ASN A 2 -12.83 30.44 -6.49
C ASN A 2 -12.46 30.62 -5.02
N LYS A 3 -13.38 30.33 -4.12
CA LYS A 3 -13.17 30.40 -2.68
C LYS A 3 -13.04 29.00 -2.10
N TYR A 4 -11.94 28.73 -1.39
CA TYR A 4 -11.70 27.46 -0.73
C TYR A 4 -11.70 27.66 0.78
N THR A 5 -12.31 26.73 1.50
CA THR A 5 -12.33 26.75 2.96
C THR A 5 -11.53 25.55 3.48
N GLY A 6 -10.56 25.83 4.31
CA GLY A 6 -9.72 24.81 4.95
C GLY A 6 -9.94 24.76 6.45
N LYS A 7 -9.45 23.71 7.08
CA LYS A 7 -9.44 23.54 8.53
C LYS A 7 -8.01 23.61 9.03
N SER A 8 -7.75 24.50 10.00
CA SER A 8 -6.44 24.59 10.64
C SER A 8 -6.24 23.40 11.59
N VAL A 9 -5.13 22.67 11.42
CA VAL A 9 -4.74 21.55 12.28
C VAL A 9 -3.48 21.85 13.09
N PHE A 10 -2.77 22.91 12.75
CA PHE A 10 -1.56 23.35 13.42
C PHE A 10 -1.46 24.87 13.36
N GLY A 11 -1.19 25.51 14.51
CA GLY A 11 -1.04 26.96 14.58
C GLY A 11 0.29 27.43 14.00
N GLY A 12 0.26 28.51 13.24
CA GLY A 12 1.46 29.13 12.68
C GLY A 12 1.21 29.83 11.36
N ILE A 13 2.23 30.48 10.85
CA ILE A 13 2.25 31.13 9.54
C ILE A 13 3.37 30.51 8.71
N ALA A 14 3.04 30.05 7.52
CA ALA A 14 4.01 29.55 6.55
C ALA A 14 3.73 30.18 5.18
N ILE A 15 4.79 30.60 4.50
CA ILE A 15 4.72 31.15 3.15
C ILE A 15 5.57 30.28 2.23
N GLY A 16 4.96 29.76 1.18
CA GLY A 16 5.66 28.88 0.22
C GLY A 16 4.78 28.56 -0.99
N LYS A 17 5.36 27.79 -1.90
CA LYS A 17 4.59 27.27 -3.05
C LYS A 17 3.65 26.17 -2.59
N ILE A 18 2.39 26.26 -3.02
CA ILE A 18 1.41 25.22 -2.76
C ILE A 18 1.68 24.04 -3.72
N MET A 19 1.85 22.85 -3.15
CA MET A 19 1.83 21.62 -3.91
C MET A 19 0.45 20.99 -3.74
N VAL A 20 -0.27 20.86 -4.85
CA VAL A 20 -1.56 20.17 -4.85
C VAL A 20 -1.33 18.69 -5.07
N TYR A 21 -1.68 17.90 -4.08
CA TYR A 21 -1.61 16.45 -4.17
C TYR A 21 -2.99 15.92 -4.57
N GLU A 22 -3.14 15.55 -5.83
CA GLU A 22 -4.34 14.87 -6.28
C GLU A 22 -4.18 13.38 -6.00
N LYS A 23 -5.11 12.81 -5.22
CA LYS A 23 -5.28 11.36 -5.18
C LYS A 23 -5.76 10.94 -6.55
N GLY A 24 -4.88 10.42 -7.38
CA GLY A 24 -5.27 9.73 -8.59
C GLY A 24 -6.24 8.61 -8.22
N GLU A 25 -7.40 8.57 -8.84
CA GLU A 25 -8.31 7.44 -8.71
C GLU A 25 -7.69 6.23 -9.41
N HIS A 26 -6.81 5.54 -8.72
CA HIS A 26 -6.35 4.23 -9.15
C HIS A 26 -7.43 3.21 -8.76
N GLN A 27 -8.48 3.12 -9.57
CA GLN A 27 -9.45 2.05 -9.43
C GLN A 27 -8.80 0.74 -9.86
N VAL A 28 -8.68 -0.17 -8.93
CA VAL A 28 -8.24 -1.53 -9.21
C VAL A 28 -9.38 -2.26 -9.92
N LYS A 29 -9.15 -2.67 -11.16
CA LYS A 29 -10.13 -3.41 -11.94
C LYS A 29 -10.07 -4.90 -11.60
N ARG A 30 -11.24 -5.51 -11.42
CA ARG A 30 -11.37 -6.95 -11.34
C ARG A 30 -11.31 -7.55 -12.75
N VAL A 31 -10.28 -8.34 -13.01
CA VAL A 31 -10.07 -9.02 -14.29
C VAL A 31 -10.08 -10.53 -14.06
N LYS A 32 -10.87 -11.25 -14.85
CA LYS A 32 -10.83 -12.72 -14.84
C LYS A 32 -9.54 -13.24 -15.44
N ILE A 33 -8.95 -14.22 -14.78
CA ILE A 33 -7.75 -14.91 -15.25
C ILE A 33 -8.09 -16.38 -15.59
N THR A 34 -7.22 -17.01 -16.38
CA THR A 34 -7.36 -18.42 -16.79
C THR A 34 -6.31 -19.33 -16.15
N ASP A 35 -5.21 -18.77 -15.66
CA ASP A 35 -4.09 -19.48 -15.06
C ASP A 35 -3.71 -18.87 -13.71
N ALA A 36 -4.17 -19.49 -12.63
CA ALA A 36 -3.92 -19.05 -11.27
C ALA A 36 -2.43 -19.13 -10.89
N GLU A 37 -1.72 -20.16 -11.35
CA GLU A 37 -0.28 -20.32 -11.05
C GLU A 37 0.56 -19.21 -11.69
N ALA A 38 0.27 -18.87 -12.94
CA ALA A 38 0.94 -17.77 -13.62
C ALA A 38 0.69 -16.43 -12.91
N GLU A 39 -0.53 -16.19 -12.44
CA GLU A 39 -0.88 -14.96 -11.71
C GLU A 39 -0.24 -14.91 -10.33
N LYS A 40 -0.16 -16.03 -9.61
CA LYS A 40 0.57 -16.09 -8.34
C LYS A 40 2.07 -15.81 -8.53
N ASN A 41 2.68 -16.36 -9.56
CA ASN A 41 4.08 -16.09 -9.89
C ASN A 41 4.30 -14.60 -10.20
N ARG A 42 3.39 -13.99 -10.94
CA ARG A 42 3.41 -12.53 -11.20
C ARG A 42 3.31 -11.73 -9.90
N TYR A 43 2.48 -12.17 -8.97
CA TYR A 43 2.38 -11.58 -7.64
C TYR A 43 3.69 -11.68 -6.86
N TYR A 44 4.34 -12.86 -6.85
CA TYR A 44 5.61 -13.05 -6.15
C TYR A 44 6.72 -12.17 -6.73
N GLU A 45 6.81 -12.05 -8.04
CA GLU A 45 7.77 -11.15 -8.69
C GLU A 45 7.54 -9.68 -8.28
N ALA A 46 6.28 -9.26 -8.23
CA ALA A 46 5.93 -7.92 -7.79
C ALA A 46 6.30 -7.66 -6.32
N VAL A 47 6.11 -8.66 -5.45
CA VAL A 47 6.52 -8.59 -4.03
C VAL A 47 8.03 -8.42 -3.89
N GLU A 48 8.83 -9.17 -4.66
CA GLU A 48 10.28 -9.04 -4.64
C GLU A 48 10.74 -7.64 -5.05
N ILE A 49 10.15 -7.10 -6.12
CA ILE A 49 10.45 -5.74 -6.59
C ILE A 49 10.07 -4.70 -5.53
N ALA A 50 8.87 -4.82 -4.95
CA ALA A 50 8.38 -3.90 -3.92
C ALA A 50 9.25 -3.97 -2.66
N PHE A 51 9.65 -5.16 -2.24
CA PHE A 51 10.53 -5.37 -1.10
C PHE A 51 11.87 -4.66 -1.28
N LYS A 52 12.47 -4.80 -2.46
CA LYS A 52 13.72 -4.12 -2.81
C LYS A 52 13.55 -2.60 -2.82
N GLN A 53 12.48 -2.09 -3.42
CA GLN A 53 12.18 -0.66 -3.44
C GLN A 53 12.01 -0.08 -2.03
N LEU A 54 11.32 -0.81 -1.14
CA LEU A 54 11.17 -0.42 0.25
C LEU A 54 12.50 -0.40 1.00
N GLY A 55 13.42 -1.34 0.70
CA GLY A 55 14.77 -1.35 1.26
C GLY A 55 15.57 -0.12 0.83
N GLU A 56 15.49 0.27 -0.43
CA GLU A 56 16.15 1.48 -0.96
C GLU A 56 15.57 2.75 -0.32
N LEU A 57 14.24 2.81 -0.14
CA LEU A 57 13.58 3.92 0.55
C LEU A 57 13.96 3.98 2.03
N HIS A 58 14.08 2.83 2.70
CA HIS A 58 14.57 2.75 4.07
C HIS A 58 15.97 3.36 4.20
N ASP A 59 16.90 2.95 3.35
CA ASP A 59 18.27 3.44 3.38
C ASP A 59 18.37 4.94 3.10
N LYS A 60 17.56 5.42 2.17
CA LYS A 60 17.46 6.85 1.88
C LYS A 60 16.89 7.63 3.08
N ALA A 61 15.80 7.15 3.66
CA ALA A 61 15.18 7.78 4.82
C ALA A 61 16.12 7.77 6.04
N LEU A 62 16.86 6.68 6.24
CA LEU A 62 17.83 6.57 7.33
C LEU A 62 18.89 7.68 7.26
N ARG A 63 19.37 7.99 6.04
CA ARG A 63 20.35 9.04 5.83
C ARG A 63 19.78 10.46 5.96
N GLU A 64 18.55 10.67 5.50
CA GLU A 64 17.94 12.00 5.40
C GLU A 64 17.14 12.43 6.62
N VAL A 65 16.42 11.52 7.26
CA VAL A 65 15.44 11.85 8.31
C VAL A 65 15.57 11.00 9.59
N GLY A 66 16.51 10.08 9.62
CA GLY A 66 16.87 9.29 10.81
C GLY A 66 16.11 7.98 10.96
N GLU A 67 16.56 7.18 11.92
CA GLU A 67 16.13 5.80 12.15
C GLU A 67 14.63 5.67 12.47
N ALA A 68 14.11 6.54 13.34
CA ALA A 68 12.71 6.48 13.75
C ALA A 68 11.75 6.66 12.57
N ASN A 69 12.08 7.53 11.62
CA ASN A 69 11.25 7.76 10.43
C ASN A 69 11.47 6.70 9.34
N ALA A 70 12.65 6.09 9.31
CA ALA A 70 12.97 5.01 8.37
C ALA A 70 12.27 3.69 8.73
N ALA A 71 11.95 3.47 10.00
CA ALA A 71 11.34 2.24 10.50
C ALA A 71 10.01 1.87 9.80
N ILE A 72 9.26 2.83 9.29
CA ILE A 72 8.01 2.58 8.57
C ILE A 72 8.23 1.69 7.33
N PHE A 73 9.37 1.85 6.64
CA PHE A 73 9.67 1.05 5.45
C PHE A 73 10.02 -0.40 5.81
N GLU A 74 10.65 -0.64 6.96
CA GLU A 74 10.88 -2.00 7.48
C GLU A 74 9.56 -2.68 7.83
N ILE A 75 8.64 -1.95 8.46
CA ILE A 75 7.30 -2.47 8.79
C ILE A 75 6.57 -2.90 7.51
N HIS A 76 6.63 -2.09 6.46
CA HIS A 76 6.03 -2.44 5.17
C HIS A 76 6.68 -3.67 4.54
N GLN A 77 8.01 -3.82 4.65
CA GLN A 77 8.69 -5.04 4.19
C GLN A 77 8.21 -6.27 4.96
N MET A 78 8.05 -6.17 6.29
CA MET A 78 7.52 -7.26 7.11
C MET A 78 6.10 -7.64 6.71
N MET A 79 5.26 -6.67 6.37
CA MET A 79 3.89 -6.92 5.88
C MET A 79 3.89 -7.67 4.56
N LEU A 80 4.81 -7.35 3.64
CA LEU A 80 4.94 -8.06 2.36
C LEU A 80 5.35 -9.52 2.55
N GLU A 81 6.11 -9.83 3.61
CA GLU A 81 6.57 -11.18 3.91
C GLU A 81 5.63 -11.95 4.83
N ASP A 82 4.60 -11.32 5.36
CA ASP A 82 3.64 -11.95 6.25
C ASP A 82 2.90 -13.09 5.56
N ASP A 83 2.93 -14.28 6.17
CA ASP A 83 2.34 -15.48 5.59
C ASP A 83 0.82 -15.39 5.49
N ASP A 84 0.16 -14.81 6.48
CA ASP A 84 -1.30 -14.64 6.46
C ASP A 84 -1.73 -13.72 5.33
N TYR A 85 -0.97 -12.66 5.08
CA TYR A 85 -1.22 -11.74 3.97
C TYR A 85 -1.04 -12.45 2.62
N LYS A 86 0.07 -13.17 2.43
CA LYS A 86 0.35 -13.94 1.21
C LYS A 86 -0.72 -14.99 0.93
N GLU A 87 -1.06 -15.78 1.94
CA GLU A 87 -2.09 -16.82 1.83
C GLU A 87 -3.45 -16.24 1.47
N SER A 88 -3.82 -15.09 2.02
CA SER A 88 -5.06 -14.40 1.70
C SER A 88 -5.09 -13.96 0.23
N VAL A 89 -4.01 -13.37 -0.28
CA VAL A 89 -3.90 -12.96 -1.69
C VAL A 89 -3.98 -14.18 -2.61
N GLU A 90 -3.21 -15.22 -2.33
CA GLU A 90 -3.21 -16.47 -3.10
C GLU A 90 -4.59 -17.14 -3.13
N HIS A 91 -5.25 -17.19 -1.98
CA HIS A 91 -6.60 -17.77 -1.87
C HIS A 91 -7.62 -17.02 -2.73
N ILE A 92 -7.57 -15.70 -2.76
CA ILE A 92 -8.47 -14.90 -3.60
C ILE A 92 -8.17 -15.13 -5.10
N ILE A 93 -6.91 -15.19 -5.49
CA ILE A 93 -6.52 -15.48 -6.87
C ILE A 93 -7.06 -16.85 -7.31
N GLU A 94 -6.85 -17.88 -6.48
CA GLU A 94 -7.26 -19.25 -6.79
C GLU A 94 -8.77 -19.45 -6.76
N SER A 95 -9.43 -18.95 -5.73
CA SER A 95 -10.87 -19.21 -5.53
C SER A 95 -11.76 -18.37 -6.44
N GLN A 96 -11.37 -17.15 -6.74
CA GLN A 96 -12.15 -16.24 -7.56
C GLN A 96 -11.65 -16.13 -9.00
N MET A 97 -10.48 -16.69 -9.31
CA MET A 97 -9.85 -16.59 -10.63
C MET A 97 -9.75 -15.15 -11.12
N VAL A 98 -9.16 -14.29 -10.28
CA VAL A 98 -9.01 -12.87 -10.52
C VAL A 98 -7.53 -12.45 -10.52
N ASN A 99 -7.26 -11.28 -11.08
CA ASN A 99 -5.92 -10.70 -11.14
C ASN A 99 -5.35 -10.37 -9.76
N ALA A 100 -4.03 -10.36 -9.67
CA ALA A 100 -3.30 -10.09 -8.43
C ALA A 100 -3.62 -8.72 -7.83
N GLU A 101 -3.78 -7.70 -8.65
CA GLU A 101 -4.13 -6.34 -8.22
C GLU A 101 -5.44 -6.30 -7.43
N TYR A 102 -6.46 -6.98 -7.94
CA TYR A 102 -7.75 -7.11 -7.25
C TYR A 102 -7.62 -7.90 -5.94
N ALA A 103 -6.88 -9.00 -5.96
CA ALA A 103 -6.63 -9.83 -4.78
C ALA A 103 -5.91 -9.05 -3.68
N ILE A 104 -4.92 -8.23 -4.03
CA ILE A 104 -4.19 -7.36 -3.10
C ILE A 104 -5.13 -6.30 -2.51
N ALA A 105 -5.92 -5.63 -3.34
CA ALA A 105 -6.87 -4.62 -2.89
C ALA A 105 -7.91 -5.21 -1.93
N GLN A 106 -8.46 -6.36 -2.25
CA GLN A 106 -9.43 -7.07 -1.41
C GLN A 106 -8.83 -7.49 -0.06
N THR A 107 -7.61 -8.02 -0.09
CA THR A 107 -6.87 -8.39 1.13
C THR A 107 -6.61 -7.16 2.00
N GLY A 108 -6.17 -6.06 1.41
CA GLY A 108 -5.95 -4.79 2.11
C GLY A 108 -7.22 -4.28 2.78
N ASP A 109 -8.35 -4.32 2.10
CA ASP A 109 -9.63 -3.92 2.67
C ASP A 109 -10.05 -4.81 3.85
N ASN A 110 -9.86 -6.12 3.72
CA ASN A 110 -10.19 -7.08 4.77
C ASN A 110 -9.33 -6.84 6.03
N PHE A 111 -8.03 -6.65 5.87
CA PHE A 111 -7.11 -6.35 6.97
C PHE A 111 -7.41 -5.00 7.61
N SER A 112 -7.74 -4.00 6.81
CA SER A 112 -8.15 -2.67 7.29
C SER A 112 -9.41 -2.73 8.15
N GLN A 113 -10.41 -3.50 7.74
CA GLN A 113 -11.62 -3.72 8.52
C GLN A 113 -11.34 -4.42 9.85
N MET A 114 -10.49 -5.43 9.84
CA MET A 114 -10.07 -6.13 11.07
C MET A 114 -9.38 -5.19 12.06
N LEU A 115 -8.47 -4.34 11.58
CA LEU A 115 -7.80 -3.33 12.40
C LEU A 115 -8.79 -2.29 12.97
N SER A 116 -9.79 -1.91 12.19
CA SER A 116 -10.86 -1.01 12.62
C SER A 116 -11.66 -1.58 13.79
N LEU A 117 -11.94 -2.89 13.78
CA LEU A 117 -12.66 -3.58 14.86
C LEU A 117 -11.86 -3.64 16.17
N ILE A 118 -10.53 -3.69 16.09
CA ILE A 118 -9.65 -3.71 17.27
C ILE A 118 -9.66 -2.36 18.01
N HIS A 119 -9.90 -1.27 17.30
CA HIS A 119 -9.91 0.09 17.86
C HIS A 119 -11.28 0.56 18.39
N ILE A 120 -12.30 -0.24 18.29
CA ILE A 120 -13.59 -0.01 18.90
C ILE A 120 -13.56 -0.55 20.33
#